data_a0220efaa119e463c176a211536e17a8
#
_entry.id   a0220efaa119e463c176a211536e17a8
#
_cell.length_a   1.000
_cell.length_b   1.000
_cell.length_c   1.000
_cell.angle_alpha   90.00
_cell.angle_beta   90.00
_cell.angle_gamma   90.00
#
_symmetry.space_group_name_H-M   'P 1'
#
loop_
_entity.id
_entity.type
_entity.pdbx_description
1 polymer ?
#
loop_
_entity_poly.entity_id
_entity_poly.type
_entity_poly.pdbx_seq_one_letter_code
_entity_poly.pdbx_strand_id
1 'polypeptide(L)'
;MGIIVCILLGLFMAFEPITDNDYFWHVVVGKWINNNHIIPNHELFSWASGKAWVAHEWLNEVIMYKMGDMGCLILMLAIFLVLYILMAKMLKLEWKKLFDFRLCYF
;
A
#
# COMPACT_ATOMS: atom_id res chain seq x y z
N MET A 1 -11.20 -9.87 -18.20
CA MET A 1 -9.85 -9.40 -18.59
C MET A 1 -9.28 -8.35 -17.61
N GLY A 2 -10.01 -7.31 -17.25
CA GLY A 2 -9.51 -6.24 -16.38
C GLY A 2 -8.91 -6.70 -15.05
N ILE A 3 -9.55 -7.60 -14.32
CA ILE A 3 -9.03 -8.11 -13.02
C ILE A 3 -7.68 -8.81 -13.20
N ILE A 4 -7.56 -9.68 -14.19
CA ILE A 4 -6.32 -10.44 -14.43
C ILE A 4 -5.20 -9.49 -14.81
N VAL A 5 -5.48 -8.50 -15.65
CA VAL A 5 -4.49 -7.47 -16.02
C VAL A 5 -4.07 -6.65 -14.80
N CYS A 6 -5.00 -6.24 -13.94
CA CYS A 6 -4.69 -5.52 -12.71
C CYS A 6 -3.84 -6.35 -11.74
N ILE A 7 -4.15 -7.65 -11.58
CA ILE A 7 -3.36 -8.56 -10.76
C ILE A 7 -1.95 -8.73 -11.33
N LEU A 8 -1.82 -8.96 -12.64
CA LEU A 8 -0.52 -9.12 -13.30
C LEU A 8 0.32 -7.86 -13.22
N LEU A 9 -0.28 -6.68 -13.43
CA LEU A 9 0.42 -5.40 -13.26
C LEU A 9 0.85 -5.18 -11.81
N GLY A 10 -0.03 -5.47 -10.85
CA GLY A 10 0.31 -5.39 -9.43
C GLY A 10 1.45 -6.32 -9.04
N LEU A 11 1.44 -7.56 -9.52
CA LEU A 11 2.54 -8.51 -9.32
C LEU A 11 3.82 -8.02 -9.99
N PHE A 12 3.75 -7.51 -11.21
CA PHE A 12 4.92 -6.97 -11.91
C PHE A 12 5.57 -5.83 -11.13
N MET A 13 4.78 -4.87 -10.66
CA MET A 13 5.26 -3.75 -9.83
C MET A 13 5.85 -4.20 -8.49
N ALA A 14 5.41 -5.34 -7.97
CA ALA A 14 5.89 -5.90 -6.72
C ALA A 14 7.29 -6.52 -6.81
N PHE A 15 7.72 -6.92 -8.00
CA PHE A 15 9.05 -7.52 -8.21
C PHE A 15 10.15 -6.46 -8.39
N GLU A 16 9.79 -5.18 -8.48
CA GLU A 16 10.80 -4.14 -8.49
C GLU A 16 11.42 -3.99 -7.09
N PRO A 17 12.75 -3.95 -6.99
CA PRO A 17 13.40 -3.73 -5.71
C PRO A 17 13.02 -2.35 -5.17
N ILE A 18 12.73 -2.28 -3.87
CA ILE A 18 12.49 -1.02 -3.19
C ILE A 18 13.81 -0.24 -3.16
N THR A 19 13.89 0.77 -4.01
CA THR A 19 15.07 1.65 -4.11
C THR A 19 14.87 2.99 -3.41
N ASP A 20 13.67 3.21 -2.88
CA ASP A 20 13.30 4.44 -2.21
C ASP A 20 13.87 4.47 -0.79
N ASN A 21 14.74 5.44 -0.53
CA ASN A 21 15.33 5.63 0.80
C ASN A 21 14.27 6.00 1.86
N ASP A 22 13.18 6.64 1.45
CA ASP A 22 12.10 7.04 2.36
C ASP A 22 11.36 5.82 2.91
N TYR A 23 11.26 4.73 2.15
CA TYR A 23 10.68 3.48 2.64
C TYR A 23 11.35 2.99 3.92
N PHE A 24 12.69 2.93 3.93
CA PHE A 24 13.45 2.46 5.09
C PHE A 24 13.27 3.38 6.30
N TRP A 25 13.17 4.69 6.04
CA TRP A 25 12.86 5.67 7.07
C TRP A 25 11.51 5.40 7.73
N HIS A 26 10.46 5.23 6.95
CA HIS A 26 9.11 4.93 7.45
C HIS A 26 9.06 3.63 8.26
N VAL A 27 9.78 2.59 7.83
CA VAL A 27 9.87 1.32 8.59
C VAL A 27 10.56 1.53 9.93
N VAL A 28 11.62 2.34 9.99
CA VAL A 28 12.34 2.65 11.25
C VAL A 28 11.45 3.44 12.21
N VAL A 29 10.74 4.45 11.73
CA VAL A 29 9.78 5.23 12.53
C VAL A 29 8.65 4.33 13.02
N GLY A 30 8.09 3.51 12.16
CA GLY A 30 7.04 2.54 12.52
C GLY A 30 7.50 1.56 13.60
N LYS A 31 8.73 1.06 13.52
CA LYS A 31 9.35 0.22 14.56
C LYS A 31 9.46 0.97 15.89
N TRP A 32 9.90 2.21 15.86
CA TRP A 32 10.01 3.04 17.07
C TRP A 32 8.65 3.25 17.73
N ILE A 33 7.62 3.61 16.95
CA ILE A 33 6.24 3.80 17.44
C ILE A 33 5.70 2.50 18.04
N ASN A 34 5.90 1.38 17.35
CA ASN A 34 5.42 0.07 17.84
C ASN A 34 6.06 -0.32 19.16
N ASN A 35 7.35 -0.03 19.36
CA ASN A 35 8.07 -0.39 20.57
C ASN A 35 7.78 0.53 21.75
N ASN A 36 7.56 1.82 21.49
CA ASN A 36 7.35 2.82 22.54
C ASN A 36 5.86 3.09 22.82
N HIS A 37 4.96 2.67 21.94
CA HIS A 37 3.51 2.94 22.02
C HIS A 37 3.15 4.44 22.11
N ILE A 38 3.99 5.28 21.53
CA ILE A 38 3.86 6.74 21.54
C ILE A 38 4.10 7.23 20.10
N ILE A 39 3.29 8.19 19.64
CA ILE A 39 3.52 8.89 18.39
C ILE A 39 4.54 10.01 18.67
N PRO A 40 5.68 10.07 17.94
CA PRO A 40 6.68 11.09 18.16
C PRO A 40 6.16 12.48 17.78
N ASN A 41 6.47 13.47 18.58
CA ASN A 41 6.16 14.88 18.34
C ASN A 41 7.40 15.74 18.05
N HIS A 42 8.55 15.09 17.93
CA HIS A 42 9.81 15.71 17.59
C HIS A 42 10.65 14.77 16.72
N GLU A 43 11.57 15.34 15.98
CA GLU A 43 12.49 14.60 15.12
C GLU A 43 13.41 13.69 15.93
N LEU A 44 13.48 12.39 15.59
CA LEU A 44 14.17 11.36 16.38
C LEU A 44 15.51 10.93 15.79
N PHE A 45 15.64 10.98 14.46
CA PHE A 45 16.67 10.21 13.76
C PHE A 45 17.64 11.05 12.94
N SER A 46 17.38 12.36 12.76
CA SER A 46 18.28 13.24 12.02
C SER A 46 19.14 14.07 12.95
N TRP A 47 20.12 14.76 12.38
CA TRP A 47 20.91 15.78 13.10
C TRP A 47 20.04 16.95 13.63
N ALA A 48 18.83 17.08 13.13
CA ALA A 48 17.83 18.05 13.57
C ALA A 48 16.98 17.53 14.76
N SER A 49 17.42 16.45 15.42
CA SER A 49 16.69 15.84 16.54
C SER A 49 16.32 16.91 17.60
N GLY A 50 15.10 16.78 18.11
CA GLY A 50 14.53 17.76 19.06
C GLY A 50 13.74 18.90 18.43
N LYS A 51 13.74 19.09 17.10
CA LYS A 51 12.80 19.99 16.44
C LYS A 51 11.40 19.39 16.44
N ALA A 52 10.40 20.28 16.56
CA ALA A 52 9.00 19.86 16.47
C ALA A 52 8.73 19.19 15.14
N TRP A 53 8.13 18.00 15.18
CA TRP A 53 7.75 17.22 14.01
C TRP A 53 6.38 16.61 14.22
N VAL A 54 5.58 16.57 13.16
CA VAL A 54 4.25 15.97 13.17
C VAL A 54 4.29 14.67 12.37
N ALA A 55 4.17 13.55 13.06
CA ALA A 55 4.11 12.23 12.43
C ALA A 55 2.71 11.99 11.83
N HIS A 56 2.42 12.62 10.70
CA HIS A 56 1.10 12.50 10.04
C HIS A 56 0.88 11.14 9.38
N GLU A 57 1.93 10.41 9.09
CA GLU A 57 1.88 9.07 8.46
C GLU A 57 2.06 7.91 9.45
N TRP A 58 2.02 8.17 10.75
CA TRP A 58 2.32 7.21 11.81
C TRP A 58 1.63 5.86 11.65
N LEU A 59 0.37 5.84 11.22
CA LEU A 59 -0.39 4.60 11.04
C LEU A 59 0.18 3.78 9.89
N ASN A 60 0.50 4.42 8.76
CA ASN A 60 1.11 3.76 7.61
C ASN A 60 2.48 3.19 7.98
N GLU A 61 3.28 3.95 8.71
CA GLU A 61 4.61 3.54 9.19
C GLU A 61 4.56 2.29 10.07
N VAL A 62 3.59 2.22 10.99
CA VAL A 62 3.37 1.02 11.82
C VAL A 62 2.91 -0.16 10.99
N ILE A 63 2.05 0.05 9.99
CA ILE A 63 1.61 -1.00 9.08
C ILE A 63 2.80 -1.53 8.26
N MET A 64 3.60 -0.64 7.69
CA MET A 64 4.80 -1.01 6.92
C MET A 64 5.78 -1.84 7.77
N TYR A 65 6.03 -1.41 9.00
CA TYR A 65 6.89 -2.15 9.92
C TYR A 65 6.35 -3.55 10.25
N LYS A 66 5.05 -3.68 10.54
CA LYS A 66 4.45 -4.95 10.97
C LYS A 66 4.24 -5.94 9.84
N MET A 67 3.86 -5.46 8.68
CA MET A 67 3.52 -6.29 7.55
C MET A 67 4.72 -6.61 6.65
N GLY A 68 5.72 -5.74 6.65
CA GLY A 68 6.83 -5.81 5.69
C GLY A 68 6.36 -5.61 4.25
N ASP A 69 7.28 -5.76 3.30
CA ASP A 69 7.05 -5.47 1.89
C ASP A 69 5.93 -6.33 1.29
N MET A 70 6.00 -7.63 1.52
CA MET A 70 5.00 -8.57 0.99
C MET A 70 3.62 -8.35 1.59
N GLY A 71 3.55 -8.02 2.88
CA GLY A 71 2.29 -7.71 3.54
C GLY A 71 1.66 -6.43 3.02
N CYS A 72 2.45 -5.38 2.82
CA CYS A 72 1.98 -4.12 2.23
C CYS A 72 1.47 -4.33 0.80
N LEU A 73 2.17 -5.15 0.00
CA LEU A 73 1.71 -5.52 -1.33
C LEU A 73 0.36 -6.23 -1.29
N ILE A 74 0.22 -7.26 -0.44
CA ILE A 74 -1.04 -8.00 -0.31
C ILE A 74 -2.18 -7.06 0.11
N LEU A 75 -1.92 -6.16 1.06
CA LEU A 75 -2.90 -5.16 1.49
C LEU A 75 -3.30 -4.23 0.33
N MET A 76 -2.35 -3.75 -0.44
CA MET A 76 -2.60 -2.91 -1.61
C MET A 76 -3.45 -3.63 -2.65
N LEU A 77 -3.11 -4.88 -2.98
CA LEU A 77 -3.89 -5.70 -3.93
C LEU A 77 -5.31 -5.95 -3.43
N ALA A 78 -5.49 -6.19 -2.13
CA ALA A 78 -6.80 -6.36 -1.53
C ALA A 78 -7.66 -5.09 -1.63
N ILE A 79 -7.07 -3.92 -1.36
CA ILE A 79 -7.74 -2.62 -1.51
C ILE A 79 -8.15 -2.39 -2.97
N PHE A 80 -7.26 -2.62 -3.93
CA PHE A 80 -7.59 -2.50 -5.35
C PHE A 80 -8.71 -3.42 -5.77
N LEU A 81 -8.73 -4.66 -5.30
CA LEU A 81 -9.80 -5.61 -5.59
C LEU A 81 -11.15 -5.12 -5.04
N VAL A 82 -11.18 -4.63 -3.81
CA VAL A 82 -12.39 -4.07 -3.19
C VAL A 82 -12.89 -2.85 -3.98
N LEU A 83 -12.01 -1.92 -4.33
CA LEU A 83 -12.34 -0.75 -5.12
C LEU A 83 -12.88 -1.13 -6.51
N TYR A 84 -12.25 -2.13 -7.16
CA TYR A 84 -12.72 -2.64 -8.44
C TYR A 84 -14.14 -3.23 -8.34
N ILE A 85 -14.41 -4.03 -7.30
CA ILE A 85 -15.73 -4.61 -7.06
C ILE A 85 -16.78 -3.51 -6.81
N LEU A 86 -16.46 -2.50 -5.99
CA LEU A 86 -17.35 -1.38 -5.73
C LEU A 86 -17.64 -0.59 -7.00
N MET A 87 -16.62 -0.29 -7.79
CA MET A 87 -16.77 0.42 -9.05
C MET A 87 -17.62 -0.36 -10.05
N ALA A 88 -17.40 -1.68 -10.18
CA ALA A 88 -18.20 -2.54 -11.03
C ALA A 88 -19.69 -2.55 -10.62
N LYS A 89 -19.98 -2.57 -9.31
CA LYS A 89 -21.35 -2.46 -8.79
C LYS A 89 -21.96 -1.10 -9.09
N MET A 90 -21.23 -0.01 -8.89
CA MET A 90 -21.71 1.35 -9.16
C MET A 90 -22.05 1.55 -10.65
N LEU A 91 -21.23 1.00 -11.53
CA LEU A 91 -21.45 1.05 -12.98
C LEU A 91 -22.51 0.04 -13.48
N LYS A 92 -23.12 -0.74 -12.57
CA LYS A 92 -24.10 -1.80 -12.91
C LYS A 92 -23.57 -2.80 -13.94
N LEU A 93 -22.27 -3.05 -13.89
CA LEU A 93 -21.66 -4.03 -14.78
C LEU A 93 -22.11 -5.43 -14.39
N GLU A 94 -22.56 -6.21 -15.37
CA GLU A 94 -22.89 -7.62 -15.15
C GLU A 94 -21.61 -8.42 -14.91
N TRP A 95 -21.58 -9.21 -13.85
CA TRP A 95 -20.41 -10.03 -13.48
C TRP A 95 -19.91 -10.92 -14.63
N LYS A 96 -20.83 -11.41 -15.47
CA LYS A 96 -20.48 -12.21 -16.66
C LYS A 96 -19.61 -11.44 -17.65
N LYS A 97 -19.82 -10.12 -17.80
CA LYS A 97 -19.04 -9.28 -18.71
C LYS A 97 -17.64 -8.98 -18.17
N LEU A 98 -17.45 -8.97 -16.85
CA LEU A 98 -16.13 -8.75 -16.23
C LEU A 98 -15.14 -9.89 -16.51
N PHE A 99 -15.67 -11.12 -16.69
CA PHE A 99 -14.87 -12.33 -16.93
C PHE A 99 -14.97 -12.86 -18.37
N ASP A 100 -15.76 -12.22 -19.25
CA ASP A 100 -15.92 -12.68 -20.63
C ASP A 100 -14.74 -12.22 -21.49
N PHE A 101 -13.89 -13.17 -21.84
CA PHE A 101 -12.75 -12.97 -22.74
C PHE A 101 -13.14 -12.67 -24.18
N ARG A 102 -14.42 -12.89 -24.57
CA ARG A 102 -14.88 -12.71 -25.95
C ARG A 102 -15.09 -11.25 -26.36
N LEU A 103 -15.16 -10.33 -25.41
CA LEU A 103 -15.33 -8.89 -25.67
C LEU A 103 -14.05 -8.19 -26.18
N CYS A 104 -12.95 -8.94 -26.37
CA CYS A 104 -11.69 -8.38 -26.86
C CYS A 104 -11.45 -8.55 -28.35
N TYR A 105 -12.44 -9.02 -29.10
CA TYR A 105 -12.37 -9.08 -30.55
C TYR A 105 -13.22 -7.93 -31.14
N PHE A 106 -12.63 -6.74 -31.15
CA PHE A 106 -12.96 -5.66 -32.08
C PHE A 106 -11.68 -4.93 -32.45
#